data_7ad2102b4c1d5971dce84cbe1aa454c0
#
_entry.id   7ad2102b4c1d5971dce84cbe1aa454c0
#
_cell.length_a   1.000
_cell.length_b   1.000
_cell.length_c   1.000
_cell.angle_alpha   90.00
_cell.angle_beta   90.00
_cell.angle_gamma   90.00
#
_symmetry.space_group_name_H-M   'P 1'
#
loop_
_entity.id
_entity.type
_entity.pdbx_description
1 polymer ?
#
loop_
_entity_poly.entity_id
_entity_poly.type
_entity_poly.pdbx_seq_one_letter_code
_entity_poly.pdbx_strand_id
1 'polypeptide(L)'
;MESQQLLMAHRSKSDAMAEDAQRPKRTNTSLGLVYQRTINTTVFLTVIFFAPLSLTYFLDQPHTSNLSDKVLAVLISPEFAYGKGSGTLFDENGGQIRIYLRNFNAMFSHTIAGSIAITVGLVQFNTSFQFKYPVVHRSLGRLYVLLAVIISWSSRSFLADAMPTKEVFSGEPFAYILSTLSIGVLETIGLAIYGIWNRDIGSHREFMVLNYAFMLSAPVLRICWLVLGRLWGESKFVVNLYSSIFSGPFLIFASMIYLRQQSIRPSNSILISWKVRLVVIACGLFGLFFQITKGPKFNGGSHPKAFWIALGPQLLCYTILFSMLARAAKRRGDMGSYTAWITYLNGLISAPMWSIVVLYVARNMMGFSEDCLGMITIGGGVMQGLFNSFVIYVLATSKMITRNRQNFKGH
;
A
#
# COMPACT_ATOMS: atom_id res chain seq x y z
N MET A 1 27.51 -34.87 -33.66
CA MET A 1 27.09 -33.62 -32.99
C MET A 1 25.61 -33.37 -33.11
N GLU A 2 24.97 -33.55 -34.27
CA GLU A 2 23.52 -33.34 -34.46
C GLU A 2 22.62 -34.22 -33.59
N SER A 3 22.98 -35.48 -33.37
CA SER A 3 22.17 -36.42 -32.56
C SER A 3 22.08 -35.98 -31.07
N GLN A 4 23.12 -35.38 -30.56
CA GLN A 4 23.10 -34.87 -29.17
C GLN A 4 22.28 -33.58 -29.02
N GLN A 5 22.26 -32.75 -30.04
CA GLN A 5 21.42 -31.53 -30.05
C GLN A 5 19.92 -31.88 -30.14
N LEU A 6 19.56 -32.87 -30.94
CA LEU A 6 18.20 -33.40 -31.05
C LEU A 6 17.71 -34.00 -29.69
N LEU A 7 18.58 -34.75 -29.01
CA LEU A 7 18.25 -35.35 -27.71
C LEU A 7 18.04 -34.28 -26.63
N MET A 8 18.86 -33.22 -26.63
CA MET A 8 18.70 -32.11 -25.69
C MET A 8 17.42 -31.30 -25.99
N ALA A 9 17.08 -31.07 -27.22
CA ALA A 9 15.86 -30.39 -27.60
C ALA A 9 14.59 -31.21 -27.26
N HIS A 10 14.65 -32.54 -27.36
CA HIS A 10 13.55 -33.43 -26.98
C HIS A 10 13.38 -33.50 -25.45
N ARG A 11 14.48 -33.52 -24.70
CA ARG A 11 14.47 -33.48 -23.24
C ARG A 11 13.90 -32.14 -22.71
N SER A 12 14.32 -31.02 -23.31
CA SER A 12 13.79 -29.69 -22.97
C SER A 12 12.29 -29.57 -23.22
N LYS A 13 11.77 -30.16 -24.30
CA LYS A 13 10.31 -30.20 -24.59
C LYS A 13 9.55 -31.09 -23.62
N SER A 14 10.10 -32.25 -23.25
CA SER A 14 9.49 -33.17 -22.29
C SER A 14 9.42 -32.55 -20.90
N ASP A 15 10.51 -31.88 -20.46
CA ASP A 15 10.56 -31.20 -19.16
C ASP A 15 9.60 -30.00 -19.10
N ALA A 16 9.48 -29.25 -20.19
CA ALA A 16 8.50 -28.16 -20.32
C ALA A 16 7.04 -28.65 -20.29
N MET A 17 6.75 -29.79 -20.92
CA MET A 17 5.42 -30.43 -20.88
C MET A 17 5.10 -31.00 -19.49
N ALA A 18 6.08 -31.58 -18.81
CA ALA A 18 5.92 -32.08 -17.44
C ALA A 18 5.73 -30.93 -16.44
N GLU A 19 6.41 -29.78 -16.63
CA GLU A 19 6.25 -28.58 -15.82
C GLU A 19 4.88 -27.92 -16.05
N ASP A 20 4.35 -27.99 -17.26
CA ASP A 20 3.00 -27.48 -17.59
C ASP A 20 1.88 -28.41 -17.06
N ALA A 21 2.11 -29.73 -17.03
CA ALA A 21 1.19 -30.70 -16.43
C ALA A 21 1.13 -30.60 -14.89
N GLN A 22 2.20 -30.14 -14.24
CA GLN A 22 2.26 -29.91 -12.79
C GLN A 22 1.76 -28.52 -12.37
N ARG A 23 1.44 -27.64 -13.31
CA ARG A 23 0.80 -26.35 -12.94
C ARG A 23 -0.57 -26.65 -12.35
N PRO A 24 -0.82 -26.26 -11.10
CA PRO A 24 -2.13 -26.45 -10.49
C PRO A 24 -3.16 -25.78 -11.41
N LYS A 25 -4.10 -26.57 -11.92
CA LYS A 25 -5.21 -26.05 -12.73
C LYS A 25 -5.85 -24.91 -11.95
N ARG A 26 -5.80 -23.70 -12.51
CA ARG A 26 -6.47 -22.53 -11.94
C ARG A 26 -7.95 -22.89 -11.76
N THR A 27 -8.34 -23.25 -10.55
CA THR A 27 -9.75 -23.21 -10.17
C THR A 27 -10.12 -21.73 -9.97
N ASN A 28 -10.19 -21.00 -11.10
CA ASN A 28 -10.77 -19.67 -11.09
C ASN A 28 -12.27 -19.86 -10.76
N THR A 29 -12.61 -19.77 -9.49
CA THR A 29 -14.02 -19.63 -9.12
C THR A 29 -14.54 -18.39 -9.84
N SER A 30 -15.78 -18.47 -10.35
CA SER A 30 -16.43 -17.33 -11.02
C SER A 30 -16.34 -16.05 -10.21
N LEU A 31 -16.42 -16.16 -8.88
CA LEU A 31 -16.28 -15.06 -7.92
C LEU A 31 -14.86 -14.43 -7.95
N GLY A 32 -13.80 -15.22 -8.04
CA GLY A 32 -12.42 -14.71 -8.11
C GLY A 32 -12.15 -13.93 -9.39
N LEU A 33 -12.72 -14.38 -10.52
CA LEU A 33 -12.62 -13.67 -11.79
C LEU A 33 -13.38 -12.34 -11.78
N VAL A 34 -14.59 -12.32 -11.21
CA VAL A 34 -15.38 -11.08 -11.03
C VAL A 34 -14.61 -10.10 -10.18
N TYR A 35 -14.10 -10.53 -9.03
CA TYR A 35 -13.32 -9.67 -8.13
C TYR A 35 -12.08 -9.07 -8.81
N GLN A 36 -11.30 -9.91 -9.52
CA GLN A 36 -10.12 -9.45 -10.25
C GLN A 36 -10.47 -8.44 -11.34
N ARG A 37 -11.53 -8.70 -12.11
CA ARG A 37 -12.02 -7.76 -13.14
C ARG A 37 -12.46 -6.45 -12.51
N THR A 38 -13.22 -6.51 -11.42
CA THR A 38 -13.69 -5.31 -10.70
C THR A 38 -12.51 -4.45 -10.23
N ILE A 39 -11.52 -5.03 -9.55
CA ILE A 39 -10.33 -4.28 -9.10
C ILE A 39 -9.60 -3.68 -10.30
N ASN A 40 -9.30 -4.47 -11.33
CA ASN A 40 -8.57 -3.97 -12.48
C ASN A 40 -9.33 -2.82 -13.19
N THR A 41 -10.65 -2.95 -13.33
CA THR A 41 -11.48 -1.88 -13.90
C THR A 41 -11.51 -0.65 -13.01
N THR A 42 -11.66 -0.81 -11.70
CA THR A 42 -11.63 0.31 -10.74
C THR A 42 -10.29 1.04 -10.78
N VAL A 43 -9.17 0.31 -10.75
CA VAL A 43 -7.83 0.90 -10.85
C VAL A 43 -7.65 1.62 -12.19
N PHE A 44 -8.07 1.01 -13.29
CA PHE A 44 -8.00 1.60 -14.63
C PHE A 44 -8.79 2.92 -14.72
N LEU A 45 -10.04 2.94 -14.29
CA LEU A 45 -10.87 4.14 -14.29
C LEU A 45 -10.29 5.20 -13.37
N THR A 46 -9.82 4.81 -12.17
CA THR A 46 -9.18 5.73 -11.22
C THR A 46 -7.95 6.39 -11.84
N VAL A 47 -7.08 5.62 -12.50
CA VAL A 47 -5.86 6.16 -13.11
C VAL A 47 -6.17 7.07 -14.28
N ILE A 48 -7.10 6.68 -15.17
CA ILE A 48 -7.48 7.50 -16.33
C ILE A 48 -8.10 8.83 -15.90
N PHE A 49 -8.87 8.83 -14.83
CA PHE A 49 -9.46 10.07 -14.31
C PHE A 49 -8.43 10.90 -13.54
N PHE A 50 -7.67 10.27 -12.63
CA PHE A 50 -6.81 10.99 -11.70
C PHE A 50 -5.51 11.48 -12.32
N ALA A 51 -4.87 10.72 -13.22
CA ALA A 51 -3.57 11.11 -13.77
C ALA A 51 -3.64 12.42 -14.58
N PRO A 52 -4.59 12.63 -15.51
CA PRO A 52 -4.76 13.92 -16.18
C PRO A 52 -5.09 15.05 -15.22
N LEU A 53 -5.99 14.79 -14.25
CA LEU A 53 -6.38 15.79 -13.26
C LEU A 53 -5.18 16.26 -12.41
N SER A 54 -4.29 15.33 -12.05
CA SER A 54 -3.06 15.66 -11.32
C SER A 54 -2.10 16.50 -12.16
N LEU A 55 -1.96 16.19 -13.45
CA LEU A 55 -1.11 16.96 -14.36
C LEU A 55 -1.56 18.41 -14.49
N THR A 56 -2.88 18.65 -14.45
CA THR A 56 -3.42 20.02 -14.53
C THR A 56 -3.24 20.82 -13.25
N TYR A 57 -2.93 20.18 -12.11
CA TYR A 57 -2.87 20.85 -10.81
C TYR A 57 -1.95 22.08 -10.78
N PHE A 58 -0.78 22.00 -11.44
CA PHE A 58 0.20 23.09 -11.53
C PHE A 58 0.17 23.83 -12.87
N LEU A 59 -0.65 23.41 -13.82
CA LEU A 59 -0.83 24.13 -15.09
C LEU A 59 -1.85 25.27 -14.95
N ASP A 60 -2.83 25.13 -14.07
CA ASP A 60 -3.73 26.22 -13.71
C ASP A 60 -2.97 27.23 -12.85
N GLN A 61 -3.14 28.51 -13.14
CA GLN A 61 -2.45 29.56 -12.39
C GLN A 61 -2.70 29.43 -10.88
N PRO A 62 -1.67 29.62 -10.03
CA PRO A 62 -1.78 29.41 -8.59
C PRO A 62 -2.76 30.38 -7.90
N HIS A 63 -3.22 31.41 -8.58
CA HIS A 63 -4.14 32.43 -8.07
C HIS A 63 -5.63 32.12 -8.35
N THR A 64 -5.91 31.07 -9.11
CA THR A 64 -7.29 30.65 -9.42
C THR A 64 -7.55 29.26 -8.90
N SER A 65 -8.82 28.91 -8.66
CA SER A 65 -9.21 27.54 -8.32
C SER A 65 -8.78 26.59 -9.43
N ASN A 66 -7.96 25.60 -9.09
CA ASN A 66 -7.53 24.59 -10.05
C ASN A 66 -8.70 23.67 -10.47
N LEU A 67 -8.52 22.94 -11.56
CA LEU A 67 -9.54 22.02 -12.07
C LEU A 67 -9.98 20.99 -11.02
N SER A 68 -9.06 20.52 -10.17
CA SER A 68 -9.37 19.58 -9.08
C SER A 68 -10.37 20.18 -8.08
N ASP A 69 -10.18 21.43 -7.66
CA ASP A 69 -11.09 22.11 -6.73
C ASP A 69 -12.45 22.40 -7.38
N LYS A 70 -12.48 22.76 -8.67
CA LYS A 70 -13.74 22.90 -9.43
C LYS A 70 -14.53 21.59 -9.48
N VAL A 71 -13.83 20.46 -9.72
CA VAL A 71 -14.45 19.13 -9.70
C VAL A 71 -14.99 18.79 -8.31
N LEU A 72 -14.23 19.06 -7.24
CA LEU A 72 -14.69 18.85 -5.87
C LEU A 72 -15.89 19.73 -5.50
N ALA A 73 -15.92 20.98 -5.96
CA ALA A 73 -17.06 21.88 -5.74
C ALA A 73 -18.35 21.35 -6.36
N VAL A 74 -18.26 20.75 -7.55
CA VAL A 74 -19.42 20.15 -8.25
C VAL A 74 -19.82 18.82 -7.61
N LEU A 75 -18.87 17.95 -7.29
CA LEU A 75 -19.16 16.60 -6.82
C LEU A 75 -19.51 16.53 -5.33
N ILE A 76 -18.99 17.44 -4.50
CA ILE A 76 -19.25 17.48 -3.06
C ILE A 76 -20.04 18.75 -2.71
N SER A 77 -19.35 19.89 -2.63
CA SER A 77 -19.93 21.22 -2.44
C SER A 77 -18.87 22.32 -2.64
N PRO A 78 -19.30 23.55 -2.95
CA PRO A 78 -18.41 24.71 -2.96
C PRO A 78 -17.73 24.96 -1.61
N GLU A 79 -18.46 24.75 -0.51
CA GLU A 79 -17.93 24.89 0.86
C GLU A 79 -16.76 23.93 1.12
N PHE A 80 -16.90 22.68 0.70
CA PHE A 80 -15.81 21.68 0.82
C PHE A 80 -14.58 22.07 0.00
N ALA A 81 -14.78 22.59 -1.20
CA ALA A 81 -13.70 22.93 -2.12
C ALA A 81 -12.98 24.23 -1.75
N TYR A 82 -13.72 25.25 -1.28
CA TYR A 82 -13.22 26.62 -1.13
C TYR A 82 -13.43 27.21 0.27
N GLY A 83 -14.22 26.57 1.13
CA GLY A 83 -14.53 27.05 2.47
C GLY A 83 -13.39 26.91 3.45
N LYS A 84 -13.66 27.18 4.71
CA LYS A 84 -12.70 27.05 5.83
C LYS A 84 -12.18 25.62 5.93
N GLY A 85 -10.86 25.48 5.99
CA GLY A 85 -10.19 24.18 6.04
C GLY A 85 -10.10 23.48 4.68
N SER A 86 -10.34 24.20 3.57
CA SER A 86 -10.15 23.66 2.20
C SER A 86 -8.68 23.56 1.80
N GLY A 87 -7.80 24.34 2.45
CA GLY A 87 -6.39 24.46 2.11
C GLY A 87 -6.12 25.22 0.81
N THR A 88 -7.12 25.88 0.24
CA THR A 88 -6.99 26.76 -0.93
C THR A 88 -6.53 28.17 -0.52
N LEU A 89 -6.25 29.05 -1.51
CA LEU A 89 -5.93 30.46 -1.25
C LEU A 89 -7.10 31.23 -0.62
N PHE A 90 -8.32 30.72 -0.75
CA PHE A 90 -9.52 31.32 -0.16
C PHE A 90 -9.70 30.96 1.33
N ASP A 91 -8.92 30.00 1.83
CA ASP A 91 -8.87 29.69 3.26
C ASP A 91 -8.11 30.80 3.99
N GLU A 92 -8.71 31.41 5.02
CA GLU A 92 -8.14 32.51 5.80
C GLU A 92 -6.73 32.23 6.30
N ASN A 93 -6.42 30.97 6.59
CA ASN A 93 -5.10 30.53 7.02
C ASN A 93 -4.14 30.26 5.86
N GLY A 94 -4.55 30.41 4.61
CA GLY A 94 -3.74 30.29 3.40
C GLY A 94 -3.08 28.92 3.17
N GLY A 95 -3.48 27.97 3.92
CA GLY A 95 -3.19 26.56 4.07
C GLY A 95 -2.19 25.90 3.11
N GLN A 96 -2.62 24.79 2.58
CA GLN A 96 -1.83 23.86 1.76
C GLN A 96 -1.17 24.51 0.53
N ILE A 97 -1.85 25.45 -0.13
CA ILE A 97 -1.34 26.01 -1.39
C ILE A 97 -0.12 26.89 -1.18
N ARG A 98 -0.01 27.64 -0.09
CA ARG A 98 1.17 28.48 0.19
C ARG A 98 2.43 27.63 0.33
N ILE A 99 2.35 26.55 1.09
CA ILE A 99 3.50 25.67 1.28
C ILE A 99 3.85 24.90 0.01
N TYR A 100 2.84 24.56 -0.81
CA TYR A 100 3.09 23.95 -2.13
C TYR A 100 3.79 24.91 -3.08
N LEU A 101 3.43 26.19 -3.08
CA LEU A 101 4.11 27.22 -3.88
C LEU A 101 5.53 27.48 -3.39
N ARG A 102 5.75 27.49 -2.06
CA ARG A 102 7.10 27.60 -1.48
C ARG A 102 7.98 26.42 -1.89
N ASN A 103 7.40 25.22 -1.99
CA ASN A 103 8.06 24.00 -2.41
C ASN A 103 7.74 23.60 -3.86
N PHE A 104 7.55 24.59 -4.75
CA PHE A 104 7.03 24.35 -6.11
C PHE A 104 7.79 23.27 -6.85
N ASN A 105 9.14 23.32 -6.90
CA ASN A 105 9.95 22.36 -7.65
C ASN A 105 9.77 20.91 -7.12
N ALA A 106 9.71 20.72 -5.81
CA ALA A 106 9.49 19.42 -5.22
C ALA A 106 8.08 18.90 -5.53
N MET A 107 7.05 19.74 -5.35
CA MET A 107 5.67 19.36 -5.58
C MET A 107 5.33 19.17 -7.05
N PHE A 108 5.88 19.99 -7.94
CA PHE A 108 5.76 19.82 -9.39
C PHE A 108 6.37 18.51 -9.85
N SER A 109 7.63 18.23 -9.44
CA SER A 109 8.31 16.97 -9.75
C SER A 109 7.54 15.76 -9.21
N HIS A 110 7.01 15.85 -7.96
CA HIS A 110 6.20 14.83 -7.34
C HIS A 110 4.95 14.50 -8.16
N THR A 111 4.23 15.54 -8.55
CA THR A 111 2.94 15.39 -9.25
C THR A 111 3.12 14.84 -10.67
N ILE A 112 4.09 15.36 -11.42
CA ILE A 112 4.39 14.85 -12.77
C ILE A 112 4.88 13.42 -12.72
N ALA A 113 5.87 13.13 -11.87
CA ALA A 113 6.40 11.77 -11.72
C ALA A 113 5.30 10.80 -11.23
N GLY A 114 4.44 11.24 -10.31
CA GLY A 114 3.31 10.45 -9.80
C GLY A 114 2.32 10.09 -10.89
N SER A 115 1.88 11.05 -11.68
CA SER A 115 0.93 10.84 -12.78
C SER A 115 1.46 9.88 -13.84
N ILE A 116 2.75 10.02 -14.21
CA ILE A 116 3.38 9.10 -15.15
C ILE A 116 3.55 7.71 -14.52
N ALA A 117 3.98 7.63 -13.25
CA ALA A 117 4.22 6.36 -12.58
C ALA A 117 2.94 5.51 -12.44
N ILE A 118 1.81 6.10 -12.05
CA ILE A 118 0.55 5.35 -11.94
C ILE A 118 0.06 4.88 -13.31
N THR A 119 0.28 5.64 -14.38
CA THR A 119 -0.05 5.26 -15.75
C THR A 119 0.85 4.14 -16.26
N VAL A 120 2.16 4.25 -16.08
CA VAL A 120 3.13 3.21 -16.44
C VAL A 120 2.87 1.93 -15.66
N GLY A 121 2.59 2.04 -14.35
CA GLY A 121 2.26 0.91 -13.49
C GLY A 121 1.06 0.13 -13.99
N LEU A 122 0.01 0.81 -14.46
CA LEU A 122 -1.18 0.14 -15.03
C LEU A 122 -0.81 -0.81 -16.18
N VAL A 123 0.09 -0.38 -17.07
CA VAL A 123 0.57 -1.20 -18.21
C VAL A 123 1.46 -2.36 -17.72
N GLN A 124 2.27 -2.12 -16.67
CA GLN A 124 3.22 -3.10 -16.13
C GLN A 124 2.54 -4.36 -15.59
N PHE A 125 1.31 -4.27 -15.09
CA PHE A 125 0.59 -5.43 -14.55
C PHE A 125 -0.23 -6.20 -15.59
N ASN A 126 -0.22 -5.77 -16.85
CA ASN A 126 -0.84 -6.51 -17.93
C ASN A 126 0.05 -7.68 -18.39
N THR A 127 -0.34 -8.92 -18.05
CA THR A 127 0.43 -10.12 -18.36
C THR A 127 0.59 -10.33 -19.86
N SER A 128 -0.43 -10.05 -20.66
CA SER A 128 -0.35 -10.17 -22.13
C SER A 128 0.68 -9.21 -22.70
N PHE A 129 0.76 -8.00 -22.17
CA PHE A 129 1.76 -7.01 -22.55
C PHE A 129 3.19 -7.46 -22.19
N GLN A 130 3.38 -8.03 -21.00
CA GLN A 130 4.68 -8.54 -20.54
C GLN A 130 5.25 -9.61 -21.48
N PHE A 131 4.39 -10.54 -21.91
CA PHE A 131 4.81 -11.62 -22.82
C PHE A 131 5.02 -11.14 -24.26
N LYS A 132 4.16 -10.24 -24.75
CA LYS A 132 4.22 -9.77 -26.14
C LYS A 132 5.38 -8.78 -26.35
N TYR A 133 5.68 -7.93 -25.35
CA TYR A 133 6.67 -6.85 -25.46
C TYR A 133 7.66 -6.84 -24.29
N PRO A 134 8.49 -7.90 -24.11
CA PRO A 134 9.32 -8.05 -22.92
C PRO A 134 10.42 -6.96 -22.79
N VAL A 135 10.91 -6.42 -23.91
CA VAL A 135 11.90 -5.33 -23.90
C VAL A 135 11.25 -4.03 -23.40
N VAL A 136 10.06 -3.72 -23.93
CA VAL A 136 9.31 -2.52 -23.52
C VAL A 136 8.91 -2.61 -22.06
N HIS A 137 8.43 -3.79 -21.60
CA HIS A 137 8.11 -4.03 -20.20
C HIS A 137 9.32 -3.73 -19.28
N ARG A 138 10.51 -4.20 -19.63
CA ARG A 138 11.73 -3.93 -18.86
C ARG A 138 12.11 -2.45 -18.86
N SER A 139 12.00 -1.77 -19.99
CA SER A 139 12.30 -0.34 -20.12
C SER A 139 11.33 0.52 -19.30
N LEU A 140 10.04 0.25 -19.40
CA LEU A 140 9.01 0.91 -18.59
C LEU A 140 9.16 0.60 -17.10
N GLY A 141 9.59 -0.62 -16.73
CA GLY A 141 9.90 -0.99 -15.35
C GLY A 141 11.06 -0.16 -14.77
N ARG A 142 12.13 0.10 -15.54
CA ARG A 142 13.22 0.98 -15.12
C ARG A 142 12.76 2.42 -14.97
N LEU A 143 11.94 2.92 -15.91
CA LEU A 143 11.32 4.23 -15.83
C LEU A 143 10.46 4.34 -14.56
N TYR A 144 9.64 3.34 -14.28
CA TYR A 144 8.80 3.30 -13.08
C TYR A 144 9.64 3.41 -11.79
N VAL A 145 10.75 2.66 -11.69
CA VAL A 145 11.66 2.73 -10.54
C VAL A 145 12.24 4.14 -10.38
N LEU A 146 12.70 4.75 -11.47
CA LEU A 146 13.21 6.14 -11.46
C LEU A 146 12.15 7.12 -10.95
N LEU A 147 10.93 7.03 -11.49
CA LEU A 147 9.81 7.88 -11.09
C LEU A 147 9.47 7.69 -9.60
N ALA A 148 9.47 6.46 -9.10
CA ALA A 148 9.21 6.18 -7.69
C ALA A 148 10.28 6.77 -6.76
N VAL A 149 11.55 6.77 -7.17
CA VAL A 149 12.62 7.46 -6.43
C VAL A 149 12.39 8.97 -6.43
N ILE A 150 12.04 9.56 -7.58
CA ILE A 150 11.73 10.99 -7.67
C ILE A 150 10.55 11.36 -6.76
N ILE A 151 9.47 10.58 -6.76
CA ILE A 151 8.29 10.78 -5.91
C ILE A 151 8.66 10.73 -4.43
N SER A 152 9.44 9.73 -4.03
CA SER A 152 9.86 9.58 -2.64
C SER A 152 10.80 10.72 -2.21
N TRP A 153 11.75 11.10 -3.05
CA TRP A 153 12.67 12.20 -2.79
C TRP A 153 11.94 13.54 -2.68
N SER A 154 11.07 13.86 -3.62
CA SER A 154 10.30 15.09 -3.62
C SER A 154 9.34 15.19 -2.42
N SER A 155 8.71 14.08 -2.02
CA SER A 155 7.91 14.02 -0.79
C SER A 155 8.75 14.32 0.44
N ARG A 156 9.95 13.75 0.53
CA ARG A 156 10.88 13.99 1.65
C ARG A 156 11.37 15.43 1.69
N SER A 157 11.71 16.02 0.54
CA SER A 157 12.08 17.44 0.41
C SER A 157 10.95 18.35 0.90
N PHE A 158 9.71 18.09 0.47
CA PHE A 158 8.53 18.83 0.93
C PHE A 158 8.36 18.72 2.45
N LEU A 159 8.42 17.50 2.99
CA LEU A 159 8.23 17.27 4.42
C LEU A 159 9.34 17.88 5.27
N ALA A 160 10.57 17.94 4.77
CA ALA A 160 11.70 18.56 5.48
C ALA A 160 11.48 20.07 5.74
N ASP A 161 10.76 20.75 4.84
CA ASP A 161 10.36 22.15 5.00
C ASP A 161 9.04 22.31 5.77
N ALA A 162 8.04 21.46 5.48
CA ALA A 162 6.69 21.59 6.00
C ALA A 162 6.52 21.12 7.47
N MET A 163 7.29 20.13 7.91
CA MET A 163 7.15 19.58 9.27
C MET A 163 7.64 20.52 10.38
N PRO A 164 8.83 21.17 10.27
CA PRO A 164 9.29 22.11 11.29
C PRO A 164 8.35 23.30 11.51
N THR A 165 7.68 23.74 10.45
CA THR A 165 6.73 24.87 10.49
C THR A 165 5.31 24.44 10.85
N LYS A 166 5.04 23.13 10.99
CA LYS A 166 3.71 22.54 11.23
C LYS A 166 2.65 22.90 10.18
N GLU A 167 3.09 23.22 8.95
CA GLU A 167 2.22 23.67 7.86
C GLU A 167 1.72 22.51 6.98
N VAL A 168 1.96 21.27 7.37
CA VAL A 168 1.43 20.11 6.61
C VAL A 168 -0.09 20.10 6.71
N PHE A 169 -0.75 20.04 5.55
CA PHE A 169 -2.21 19.97 5.50
C PHE A 169 -2.73 18.75 6.28
N SER A 170 -3.76 18.97 7.10
CA SER A 170 -4.27 17.96 8.06
C SER A 170 -3.28 17.57 9.18
N GLY A 171 -2.19 18.32 9.36
CA GLY A 171 -1.32 18.25 10.52
C GLY A 171 -0.35 17.06 10.53
N GLU A 172 0.21 16.83 11.71
CA GLU A 172 1.26 15.84 11.95
C GLU A 172 0.87 14.39 11.61
N PRO A 173 -0.39 13.93 11.81
CA PRO A 173 -0.80 12.57 11.39
C PRO A 173 -0.68 12.36 9.89
N PHE A 174 -1.02 13.36 9.08
CA PHE A 174 -0.85 13.27 7.63
C PHE A 174 0.64 13.30 7.24
N ALA A 175 1.47 14.11 7.92
CA ALA A 175 2.92 14.10 7.73
C ALA A 175 3.54 12.72 8.03
N TYR A 176 3.06 12.05 9.08
CA TYR A 176 3.48 10.69 9.41
C TYR A 176 3.14 9.70 8.29
N ILE A 177 1.91 9.72 7.80
CA ILE A 177 1.46 8.83 6.73
C ILE A 177 2.26 9.08 5.43
N LEU A 178 2.47 10.35 5.05
CA LEU A 178 3.30 10.69 3.87
C LEU A 178 4.74 10.18 4.03
N SER A 179 5.33 10.35 5.20
CA SER A 179 6.67 9.85 5.51
C SER A 179 6.74 8.33 5.39
N THR A 180 5.77 7.63 5.98
CA THR A 180 5.72 6.17 5.97
C THR A 180 5.47 5.62 4.57
N LEU A 181 4.59 6.24 3.78
CA LEU A 181 4.35 5.86 2.38
C LEU A 181 5.60 6.07 1.52
N SER A 182 6.30 7.20 1.69
CA SER A 182 7.55 7.49 0.97
C SER A 182 8.63 6.43 1.25
N ILE A 183 8.80 6.03 2.51
CA ILE A 183 9.73 4.96 2.89
C ILE A 183 9.24 3.61 2.33
N GLY A 184 7.97 3.29 2.50
CA GLY A 184 7.37 2.04 2.01
C GLY A 184 7.49 1.85 0.49
N VAL A 185 7.42 2.94 -0.27
CA VAL A 185 7.70 2.93 -1.73
C VAL A 185 9.13 2.49 -2.00
N LEU A 186 10.13 3.07 -1.31
CA LEU A 186 11.55 2.73 -1.50
C LEU A 186 11.85 1.31 -1.03
N GLU A 187 11.33 0.89 0.12
CA GLU A 187 11.51 -0.46 0.66
C GLU A 187 10.94 -1.51 -0.28
N THR A 188 9.71 -1.32 -0.76
CA THR A 188 9.06 -2.30 -1.65
C THR A 188 9.73 -2.39 -3.01
N ILE A 189 10.26 -1.29 -3.56
CA ILE A 189 11.11 -1.32 -4.77
C ILE A 189 12.42 -2.05 -4.51
N GLY A 190 13.11 -1.75 -3.41
CA GLY A 190 14.33 -2.44 -3.03
C GLY A 190 14.14 -3.96 -2.92
N LEU A 191 13.06 -4.37 -2.24
CA LEU A 191 12.69 -5.79 -2.11
C LEU A 191 12.28 -6.42 -3.45
N ALA A 192 11.61 -5.68 -4.32
CA ALA A 192 11.27 -6.14 -5.66
C ALA A 192 12.52 -6.35 -6.53
N ILE A 193 13.50 -5.45 -6.48
CA ILE A 193 14.79 -5.58 -7.17
C ILE A 193 15.59 -6.75 -6.60
N TYR A 194 15.60 -6.90 -5.27
CA TYR A 194 16.22 -8.05 -4.60
C TYR A 194 15.61 -9.38 -5.08
N GLY A 195 14.27 -9.43 -5.32
CA GLY A 195 13.60 -10.57 -5.92
C GLY A 195 14.15 -10.90 -7.32
N ILE A 196 14.37 -9.88 -8.17
CA ILE A 196 14.96 -10.09 -9.51
C ILE A 196 16.39 -10.65 -9.40
N TRP A 197 17.23 -10.09 -8.54
CA TRP A 197 18.61 -10.54 -8.35
C TRP A 197 18.67 -12.01 -7.92
N ASN A 198 17.74 -12.45 -7.08
CA ASN A 198 17.63 -13.84 -6.66
C ASN A 198 16.82 -14.71 -7.65
N ARG A 199 16.45 -14.20 -8.82
CA ARG A 199 15.62 -14.90 -9.83
C ARG A 199 14.28 -15.38 -9.28
N ASP A 200 13.77 -14.71 -8.23
CA ASP A 200 12.45 -14.95 -7.65
C ASP A 200 11.44 -13.94 -8.19
N ILE A 201 10.95 -14.22 -9.41
CA ILE A 201 9.96 -13.36 -10.08
C ILE A 201 8.64 -13.30 -9.28
N GLY A 202 8.31 -14.33 -8.49
CA GLY A 202 7.14 -14.32 -7.62
C GLY A 202 7.23 -13.22 -6.57
N SER A 203 8.34 -13.16 -5.82
CA SER A 203 8.59 -12.10 -4.83
C SER A 203 8.65 -10.71 -5.48
N HIS A 204 9.36 -10.59 -6.61
CA HIS A 204 9.38 -9.35 -7.38
C HIS A 204 7.95 -8.84 -7.65
N ARG A 205 7.09 -9.69 -8.19
CA ARG A 205 5.71 -9.34 -8.54
C ARG A 205 4.89 -8.94 -7.30
N GLU A 206 5.02 -9.68 -6.20
CA GLU A 206 4.28 -9.39 -4.96
C GLU A 206 4.67 -8.03 -4.38
N PHE A 207 5.97 -7.72 -4.33
CA PHE A 207 6.44 -6.40 -3.86
C PHE A 207 6.06 -5.27 -4.82
N MET A 208 6.08 -5.51 -6.14
CA MET A 208 5.63 -4.51 -7.11
C MET A 208 4.13 -4.21 -7.00
N VAL A 209 3.29 -5.20 -6.71
CA VAL A 209 1.86 -4.98 -6.45
C VAL A 209 1.66 -4.10 -5.22
N LEU A 210 2.37 -4.37 -4.12
CA LEU A 210 2.29 -3.52 -2.92
C LEU A 210 2.84 -2.11 -3.19
N ASN A 211 3.96 -2.00 -3.92
CA ASN A 211 4.51 -0.73 -4.33
C ASN A 211 3.51 0.11 -5.14
N TYR A 212 2.87 -0.51 -6.12
CA TYR A 212 1.88 0.16 -6.95
C TYR A 212 0.64 0.58 -6.13
N ALA A 213 0.23 -0.22 -5.16
CA ALA A 213 -0.82 0.18 -4.24
C ALA A 213 -0.44 1.45 -3.45
N PHE A 214 0.80 1.57 -2.97
CA PHE A 214 1.28 2.80 -2.34
C PHE A 214 1.27 3.99 -3.30
N MET A 215 1.62 3.79 -4.57
CA MET A 215 1.50 4.85 -5.59
C MET A 215 0.05 5.30 -5.82
N LEU A 216 -0.92 4.42 -5.60
CA LEU A 216 -2.35 4.75 -5.70
C LEU A 216 -2.89 5.44 -4.44
N SER A 217 -2.06 5.76 -3.44
CA SER A 217 -2.51 6.42 -2.20
C SER A 217 -3.20 7.78 -2.47
N ALA A 218 -2.64 8.60 -3.34
CA ALA A 218 -3.23 9.89 -3.68
C ALA A 218 -4.59 9.77 -4.39
N PRO A 219 -4.78 8.92 -5.42
CA PRO A 219 -6.10 8.60 -5.96
C PRO A 219 -7.09 8.07 -4.92
N VAL A 220 -6.67 7.13 -4.07
CA VAL A 220 -7.53 6.55 -3.02
C VAL A 220 -7.97 7.62 -2.02
N LEU A 221 -7.07 8.52 -1.61
CA LEU A 221 -7.41 9.66 -0.77
C LEU A 221 -8.52 10.53 -1.41
N ARG A 222 -8.44 10.80 -2.71
CA ARG A 222 -9.47 11.61 -3.42
C ARG A 222 -10.81 10.89 -3.51
N ILE A 223 -10.80 9.57 -3.70
CA ILE A 223 -12.04 8.77 -3.63
C ILE A 223 -12.64 8.84 -2.22
N CYS A 224 -11.81 8.73 -1.19
CA CYS A 224 -12.27 8.91 0.19
C CYS A 224 -12.84 10.32 0.43
N TRP A 225 -12.24 11.37 -0.15
CA TRP A 225 -12.79 12.72 -0.07
C TRP A 225 -14.20 12.82 -0.69
N LEU A 226 -14.39 12.20 -1.86
CA LEU A 226 -15.72 12.19 -2.52
C LEU A 226 -16.76 11.48 -1.64
N VAL A 227 -16.40 10.34 -1.06
CA VAL A 227 -17.34 9.56 -0.23
C VAL A 227 -17.59 10.25 1.11
N LEU A 228 -16.53 10.56 1.85
CA LEU A 228 -16.65 11.09 3.22
C LEU A 228 -17.08 12.55 3.23
N GLY A 229 -16.59 13.37 2.30
CA GLY A 229 -17.01 14.76 2.18
C GLY A 229 -18.49 14.90 1.86
N ARG A 230 -19.04 13.99 1.03
CA ARG A 230 -20.46 13.99 0.70
C ARG A 230 -21.33 13.46 1.85
N LEU A 231 -20.86 12.45 2.58
CA LEU A 231 -21.66 11.78 3.62
C LEU A 231 -21.64 12.54 4.96
N TRP A 232 -20.53 13.21 5.31
CA TRP A 232 -20.37 13.81 6.65
C TRP A 232 -20.44 15.33 6.69
N GLY A 233 -20.31 16.02 5.55
CA GLY A 233 -20.35 17.48 5.51
C GLY A 233 -19.21 18.19 6.25
N GLU A 234 -18.15 17.45 6.61
CA GLU A 234 -16.98 17.99 7.30
C GLU A 234 -16.05 18.72 6.33
N SER A 235 -15.17 19.58 6.86
CA SER A 235 -14.18 20.30 6.06
C SER A 235 -13.19 19.35 5.37
N LYS A 236 -12.63 19.80 4.25
CA LYS A 236 -11.61 19.05 3.50
C LYS A 236 -10.40 18.65 4.39
N PHE A 237 -10.00 19.51 5.33
CA PHE A 237 -8.96 19.24 6.30
C PHE A 237 -9.26 17.99 7.14
N VAL A 238 -10.45 17.91 7.70
CA VAL A 238 -10.90 16.80 8.55
C VAL A 238 -11.06 15.52 7.74
N VAL A 239 -11.71 15.61 6.59
CA VAL A 239 -11.88 14.47 5.69
C VAL A 239 -10.55 13.91 5.20
N ASN A 240 -9.56 14.77 4.90
CA ASN A 240 -8.22 14.32 4.52
C ASN A 240 -7.51 13.59 5.66
N LEU A 241 -7.66 14.07 6.88
CA LEU A 241 -7.11 13.42 8.08
C LEU A 241 -7.63 11.98 8.21
N TYR A 242 -8.95 11.79 8.09
CA TYR A 242 -9.57 10.45 8.18
C TYR A 242 -9.20 9.55 7.01
N SER A 243 -9.22 10.10 5.81
CA SER A 243 -8.84 9.39 4.60
C SER A 243 -7.39 8.90 4.67
N SER A 244 -6.49 9.69 5.26
CA SER A 244 -5.08 9.31 5.38
C SER A 244 -4.86 8.15 6.34
N ILE A 245 -5.53 8.16 7.51
CA ILE A 245 -5.47 7.05 8.48
C ILE A 245 -6.05 5.77 7.89
N PHE A 246 -7.14 5.91 7.12
CA PHE A 246 -7.79 4.78 6.45
C PHE A 246 -6.94 4.21 5.33
N SER A 247 -6.34 5.06 4.49
CA SER A 247 -5.74 4.63 3.21
C SER A 247 -4.50 3.75 3.37
N GLY A 248 -3.63 4.03 4.33
CA GLY A 248 -2.40 3.26 4.53
C GLY A 248 -2.64 1.76 4.78
N PRO A 249 -3.34 1.39 5.87
CA PRO A 249 -3.71 0.00 6.13
C PRO A 249 -4.56 -0.62 5.02
N PHE A 250 -5.49 0.15 4.42
CA PHE A 250 -6.36 -0.32 3.34
C PHE A 250 -5.59 -0.75 2.10
N LEU A 251 -4.58 0.02 1.68
CA LEU A 251 -3.77 -0.30 0.49
C LEU A 251 -2.99 -1.61 0.66
N ILE A 252 -2.43 -1.83 1.86
CA ILE A 252 -1.73 -3.08 2.18
C ILE A 252 -2.72 -4.25 2.17
N PHE A 253 -3.85 -4.09 2.85
CA PHE A 253 -4.91 -5.09 2.88
C PHE A 253 -5.42 -5.45 1.48
N ALA A 254 -5.73 -4.45 0.65
CA ALA A 254 -6.19 -4.66 -0.74
C ALA A 254 -5.14 -5.43 -1.57
N SER A 255 -3.85 -5.13 -1.39
CA SER A 255 -2.76 -5.85 -2.05
C SER A 255 -2.70 -7.31 -1.64
N MET A 256 -2.86 -7.60 -0.33
CA MET A 256 -2.90 -8.96 0.20
C MET A 256 -4.05 -9.78 -0.41
N ILE A 257 -5.25 -9.20 -0.46
CA ILE A 257 -6.42 -9.86 -1.06
C ILE A 257 -6.18 -10.10 -2.56
N TYR A 258 -5.74 -9.07 -3.30
CA TYR A 258 -5.48 -9.16 -4.74
C TYR A 258 -4.49 -10.27 -5.08
N LEU A 259 -3.36 -10.33 -4.36
CA LEU A 259 -2.33 -11.34 -4.61
C LEU A 259 -2.77 -12.76 -4.29
N ARG A 260 -3.57 -12.95 -3.25
CA ARG A 260 -4.08 -14.28 -2.91
C ARG A 260 -5.09 -14.82 -3.91
N GLN A 261 -5.84 -13.94 -4.58
CA GLN A 261 -6.72 -14.36 -5.67
C GLN A 261 -5.96 -14.84 -6.92
N GLN A 262 -4.71 -14.43 -7.08
CA GLN A 262 -3.90 -14.80 -8.25
C GLN A 262 -3.15 -16.13 -8.10
N SER A 263 -3.14 -16.76 -6.92
CA SER A 263 -2.52 -18.08 -6.62
C SER A 263 -1.18 -18.33 -7.35
N ILE A 264 -0.18 -17.48 -7.10
CA ILE A 264 1.08 -17.53 -7.86
C ILE A 264 2.07 -18.52 -7.24
N ARG A 265 1.87 -18.93 -5.98
CA ARG A 265 2.83 -19.77 -5.27
C ARG A 265 2.28 -21.16 -5.00
N PRO A 266 3.12 -22.20 -5.16
CA PRO A 266 2.73 -23.56 -4.81
C PRO A 266 2.45 -23.70 -3.31
N SER A 267 1.59 -24.67 -3.00
CA SER A 267 1.00 -24.97 -1.69
C SER A 267 1.97 -25.37 -0.56
N ASN A 268 3.30 -25.31 -0.76
CA ASN A 268 4.25 -25.69 0.27
C ASN A 268 4.25 -24.66 1.40
N SER A 269 3.42 -24.93 2.38
CA SER A 269 3.16 -24.06 3.52
C SER A 269 4.25 -24.17 4.57
N ILE A 270 4.88 -23.02 4.89
CA ILE A 270 5.53 -22.89 6.20
C ILE A 270 4.40 -22.76 7.22
N LEU A 271 4.07 -23.86 7.89
CA LEU A 271 3.17 -23.75 9.04
C LEU A 271 3.88 -22.90 10.10
N ILE A 272 3.31 -21.74 10.39
CA ILE A 272 3.78 -20.94 11.52
C ILE A 272 3.59 -21.78 12.77
N SER A 273 4.70 -22.12 13.45
CA SER A 273 4.69 -22.89 14.67
C SER A 273 3.75 -22.26 15.69
N TRP A 274 3.01 -23.07 16.44
CA TRP A 274 2.17 -22.60 17.52
C TRP A 274 2.96 -21.76 18.55
N LYS A 275 4.25 -22.06 18.78
CA LYS A 275 5.14 -21.30 19.64
C LYS A 275 5.31 -19.85 19.15
N VAL A 276 5.51 -19.67 17.83
CA VAL A 276 5.61 -18.32 17.22
C VAL A 276 4.30 -17.55 17.39
N ARG A 277 3.15 -18.22 17.24
CA ARG A 277 1.85 -17.58 17.47
C ARG A 277 1.67 -17.11 18.91
N LEU A 278 2.08 -17.94 19.89
CA LEU A 278 2.04 -17.54 21.30
C LEU A 278 2.90 -16.31 21.56
N VAL A 279 4.11 -16.26 20.98
CA VAL A 279 4.98 -15.08 21.09
C VAL A 279 4.29 -13.84 20.49
N VAL A 280 3.71 -13.97 19.31
CA VAL A 280 3.00 -12.85 18.66
C VAL A 280 1.82 -12.37 19.52
N ILE A 281 1.04 -13.30 20.07
CA ILE A 281 -0.08 -12.96 20.96
C ILE A 281 0.43 -12.27 22.22
N ALA A 282 1.48 -12.80 22.85
CA ALA A 282 2.08 -12.21 24.05
C ALA A 282 2.62 -10.79 23.77
N CYS A 283 3.31 -10.59 22.64
CA CYS A 283 3.76 -9.27 22.21
C CYS A 283 2.57 -8.33 21.95
N GLY A 284 1.52 -8.80 21.31
CA GLY A 284 0.30 -8.01 21.08
C GLY A 284 -0.38 -7.59 22.39
N LEU A 285 -0.53 -8.53 23.34
CA LEU A 285 -1.08 -8.25 24.67
C LEU A 285 -0.22 -7.29 25.46
N PHE A 286 1.10 -7.46 25.45
CA PHE A 286 2.03 -6.51 26.04
C PHE A 286 1.88 -5.11 25.45
N GLY A 287 1.86 -5.01 24.12
CA GLY A 287 1.65 -3.74 23.43
C GLY A 287 0.31 -3.09 23.79
N LEU A 288 -0.76 -3.88 23.89
CA LEU A 288 -2.08 -3.39 24.30
C LEU A 288 -2.06 -2.88 25.76
N PHE A 289 -1.46 -3.65 26.67
CA PHE A 289 -1.29 -3.24 28.06
C PHE A 289 -0.50 -1.93 28.16
N PHE A 290 0.60 -1.81 27.40
CA PHE A 290 1.39 -0.58 27.34
C PHE A 290 0.55 0.61 26.84
N GLN A 291 -0.22 0.43 25.75
CA GLN A 291 -1.09 1.49 25.21
C GLN A 291 -2.13 1.96 26.24
N ILE A 292 -2.73 1.04 26.98
CA ILE A 292 -3.73 1.37 27.99
C ILE A 292 -3.11 2.10 29.19
N THR A 293 -1.91 1.70 29.62
CA THR A 293 -1.31 2.19 30.88
C THR A 293 -0.35 3.37 30.69
N LYS A 294 0.41 3.38 29.61
CA LYS A 294 1.52 4.31 29.35
C LYS A 294 1.41 5.02 27.99
N GLY A 295 0.51 4.54 27.12
CA GLY A 295 0.31 5.16 25.81
C GLY A 295 -0.23 6.58 25.94
N PRO A 296 -0.07 7.41 24.90
CA PRO A 296 -0.66 8.73 24.87
C PRO A 296 -2.16 8.60 25.09
N LYS A 297 -2.66 9.38 26.03
CA LYS A 297 -4.08 9.39 26.33
C LYS A 297 -4.82 9.75 25.05
N PHE A 298 -5.78 8.93 24.71
CA PHE A 298 -6.67 9.13 23.58
C PHE A 298 -7.67 10.27 23.86
N ASN A 299 -7.22 11.30 24.53
CA ASN A 299 -7.96 12.57 24.68
C ASN A 299 -7.97 13.31 23.36
N GLY A 300 -8.04 12.48 22.30
CA GLY A 300 -7.88 12.86 20.94
C GLY A 300 -8.22 14.30 20.75
N GLY A 301 -7.28 15.12 20.37
CA GLY A 301 -7.50 16.51 20.04
C GLY A 301 -8.86 16.75 19.38
N SER A 302 -9.19 17.72 18.71
CA SER A 302 -10.52 18.07 18.17
C SER A 302 -11.37 16.94 17.52
N HIS A 303 -10.83 15.70 17.33
CA HIS A 303 -11.52 14.67 16.53
C HIS A 303 -11.43 13.19 17.01
N PRO A 304 -11.70 12.86 18.31
CA PRO A 304 -11.60 11.47 18.79
C PRO A 304 -12.60 10.52 18.13
N LYS A 305 -13.80 11.01 17.76
CA LYS A 305 -14.85 10.19 17.13
C LYS A 305 -14.42 9.62 15.79
N ALA A 306 -13.67 10.37 15.04
CA ALA A 306 -13.22 10.03 13.72
C ALA A 306 -12.24 8.89 13.67
N PHE A 307 -11.36 8.82 14.63
CA PHE A 307 -10.43 7.73 14.75
C PHE A 307 -11.18 6.39 14.91
N TRP A 308 -12.15 6.34 15.80
CA TRP A 308 -12.96 5.15 16.02
C TRP A 308 -13.80 4.79 14.80
N ILE A 309 -14.32 5.80 14.07
CA ILE A 309 -15.10 5.60 12.84
C ILE A 309 -14.21 5.11 11.70
N ALA A 310 -13.00 5.64 11.56
CA ALA A 310 -12.11 5.27 10.45
C ALA A 310 -11.36 3.95 10.70
N LEU A 311 -10.80 3.74 11.89
CA LEU A 311 -9.90 2.62 12.16
C LEU A 311 -10.59 1.42 12.82
N GLY A 312 -11.54 1.66 13.73
CA GLY A 312 -12.24 0.59 14.45
C GLY A 312 -12.97 -0.37 13.53
N PRO A 313 -13.87 0.10 12.63
CA PRO A 313 -14.53 -0.75 11.64
C PRO A 313 -13.56 -1.46 10.72
N GLN A 314 -12.47 -0.80 10.34
CA GLN A 314 -11.43 -1.35 9.48
C GLN A 314 -10.73 -2.54 10.14
N LEU A 315 -10.31 -2.41 11.40
CA LEU A 315 -9.70 -3.49 12.17
C LEU A 315 -10.64 -4.69 12.33
N LEU A 316 -11.90 -4.42 12.66
CA LEU A 316 -12.92 -5.45 12.78
C LEU A 316 -13.13 -6.18 11.47
N CYS A 317 -13.32 -5.45 10.37
CA CYS A 317 -13.49 -6.02 9.04
C CYS A 317 -12.29 -6.87 8.62
N TYR A 318 -11.06 -6.40 8.82
CA TYR A 318 -9.85 -7.16 8.45
C TYR A 318 -9.72 -8.43 9.29
N THR A 319 -9.97 -8.35 10.59
CA THR A 319 -9.91 -9.50 11.50
C THR A 319 -10.93 -10.57 11.11
N ILE A 320 -12.18 -10.16 10.87
CA ILE A 320 -13.25 -11.07 10.44
C ILE A 320 -12.88 -11.70 9.10
N LEU A 321 -12.50 -10.88 8.11
CA LEU A 321 -12.24 -11.36 6.76
C LEU A 321 -11.03 -12.29 6.70
N PHE A 322 -9.90 -11.96 7.33
CA PHE A 322 -8.76 -12.87 7.39
C PHE A 322 -9.09 -14.18 8.09
N SER A 323 -9.88 -14.12 9.17
CA SER A 323 -10.33 -15.32 9.89
C SER A 323 -11.25 -16.20 9.03
N MET A 324 -12.19 -15.61 8.30
CA MET A 324 -13.08 -16.32 7.38
C MET A 324 -12.30 -16.93 6.22
N LEU A 325 -11.39 -16.18 5.61
CA LEU A 325 -10.57 -16.64 4.49
C LEU A 325 -9.61 -17.75 4.92
N ALA A 326 -9.01 -17.66 6.12
CA ALA A 326 -8.20 -18.73 6.68
C ALA A 326 -9.01 -20.01 6.90
N ARG A 327 -10.19 -19.90 7.51
CA ARG A 327 -11.10 -21.07 7.70
C ARG A 327 -11.51 -21.68 6.37
N ALA A 328 -11.86 -20.86 5.38
CA ALA A 328 -12.25 -21.33 4.06
C ALA A 328 -11.07 -22.00 3.33
N ALA A 329 -9.86 -21.47 3.40
CA ALA A 329 -8.66 -22.07 2.85
C ALA A 329 -8.34 -23.43 3.51
N LYS A 330 -8.42 -23.51 4.84
CA LYS A 330 -8.23 -24.76 5.59
C LYS A 330 -9.23 -25.84 5.18
N ARG A 331 -10.53 -25.48 5.03
CA ARG A 331 -11.58 -26.41 4.60
C ARG A 331 -11.36 -26.96 3.20
N ARG A 332 -10.74 -26.17 2.31
CA ARG A 332 -10.39 -26.58 0.94
C ARG A 332 -9.07 -27.35 0.83
N GLY A 333 -8.34 -27.52 1.93
CA GLY A 333 -6.99 -28.10 1.93
C GLY A 333 -5.92 -27.18 1.35
N ASP A 334 -6.24 -25.92 1.07
CA ASP A 334 -5.29 -24.92 0.55
C ASP A 334 -4.45 -24.36 1.70
N MET A 335 -3.41 -25.12 2.08
CA MET A 335 -2.53 -24.76 3.19
C MET A 335 -1.67 -23.55 2.90
N GLY A 336 -1.37 -23.25 1.64
CA GLY A 336 -0.63 -22.04 1.23
C GLY A 336 -1.41 -20.77 1.55
N SER A 337 -2.66 -20.68 1.08
CA SER A 337 -3.54 -19.56 1.41
C SER A 337 -3.86 -19.52 2.91
N TYR A 338 -4.08 -20.66 3.56
CA TYR A 338 -4.28 -20.71 5.01
C TYR A 338 -3.12 -20.04 5.77
N THR A 339 -1.88 -20.41 5.43
CA THR A 339 -0.69 -19.83 6.06
C THR A 339 -0.58 -18.33 5.82
N ALA A 340 -0.87 -17.86 4.60
CA ALA A 340 -0.88 -16.44 4.29
C ALA A 340 -1.86 -15.67 5.18
N TRP A 341 -3.13 -16.12 5.24
CA TRP A 341 -4.17 -15.44 6.02
C TRP A 341 -3.87 -15.44 7.51
N ILE A 342 -3.32 -16.52 8.04
CA ILE A 342 -2.89 -16.58 9.45
C ILE A 342 -1.70 -15.65 9.69
N THR A 343 -0.75 -15.52 8.75
CA THR A 343 0.37 -14.59 8.88
C THR A 343 -0.14 -13.14 8.93
N TYR A 344 -1.09 -12.78 8.07
CA TYR A 344 -1.67 -11.44 8.04
C TYR A 344 -2.51 -11.14 9.30
N LEU A 345 -3.25 -12.14 9.81
CA LEU A 345 -3.94 -12.02 11.09
C LEU A 345 -2.97 -11.81 12.25
N ASN A 346 -1.83 -12.50 12.25
CA ASN A 346 -0.77 -12.28 13.23
C ASN A 346 -0.18 -10.87 13.13
N GLY A 347 -0.11 -10.29 11.94
CA GLY A 347 0.24 -8.89 11.73
C GLY A 347 -0.69 -7.92 12.48
N LEU A 348 -2.00 -8.14 12.37
CA LEU A 348 -2.99 -7.35 13.11
C LEU A 348 -2.88 -7.56 14.63
N ILE A 349 -2.68 -8.78 15.09
CA ILE A 349 -2.50 -9.11 16.52
C ILE A 349 -1.24 -8.42 17.07
N SER A 350 -0.17 -8.30 16.28
CA SER A 350 1.06 -7.62 16.68
C SER A 350 1.00 -6.10 16.57
N ALA A 351 -0.03 -5.52 15.97
CA ALA A 351 -0.16 -4.09 15.76
C ALA A 351 0.02 -3.23 17.03
N PRO A 352 -0.51 -3.61 18.22
CA PRO A 352 -0.27 -2.87 19.44
C PRO A 352 1.22 -2.82 19.86
N MET A 353 2.00 -3.86 19.56
CA MET A 353 3.45 -3.84 19.79
C MET A 353 4.15 -2.87 18.83
N TRP A 354 3.78 -2.89 17.57
CA TRP A 354 4.29 -1.93 16.58
C TRP A 354 3.92 -0.48 16.92
N SER A 355 2.79 -0.27 17.58
CA SER A 355 2.39 1.04 18.08
C SER A 355 3.41 1.63 19.06
N ILE A 356 4.13 0.83 19.85
CA ILE A 356 5.21 1.30 20.72
C ILE A 356 6.39 1.84 19.91
N VAL A 357 6.76 1.12 18.85
CA VAL A 357 7.83 1.55 17.93
C VAL A 357 7.43 2.86 17.23
N VAL A 358 6.20 2.93 16.74
CA VAL A 358 5.64 4.13 16.09
C VAL A 358 5.64 5.31 17.07
N LEU A 359 5.22 5.10 18.33
CA LEU A 359 5.25 6.13 19.37
C LEU A 359 6.68 6.67 19.57
N TYR A 360 7.65 5.77 19.68
CA TYR A 360 9.05 6.17 19.85
C TYR A 360 9.54 7.03 18.68
N VAL A 361 9.28 6.59 17.45
CA VAL A 361 9.66 7.32 16.23
C VAL A 361 8.95 8.68 16.15
N ALA A 362 7.64 8.69 16.33
CA ALA A 362 6.83 9.92 16.24
C ALA A 362 7.26 10.96 17.29
N ARG A 363 7.45 10.53 18.53
CA ARG A 363 7.81 11.42 19.64
C ARG A 363 9.27 11.88 19.58
N ASN A 364 10.22 10.95 19.46
CA ASN A 364 11.64 11.24 19.65
C ASN A 364 12.39 11.56 18.37
N MET A 365 11.96 11.04 17.23
CA MET A 365 12.65 11.27 15.95
C MET A 365 11.94 12.34 15.10
N MET A 366 10.61 12.41 15.16
CA MET A 366 9.84 13.37 14.36
C MET A 366 9.37 14.59 15.16
N GLY A 367 9.43 14.54 16.49
CA GLY A 367 9.08 15.66 17.37
C GLY A 367 7.59 16.03 17.35
N PHE A 368 6.71 15.07 17.10
CA PHE A 368 5.27 15.32 17.01
C PHE A 368 4.64 15.65 18.37
N SER A 369 3.59 16.45 18.34
CA SER A 369 2.86 16.91 19.51
C SER A 369 2.08 15.77 20.19
N GLU A 370 1.97 15.81 21.52
CA GLU A 370 1.26 14.81 22.31
C GLU A 370 -0.20 14.62 21.87
N ASP A 371 -0.86 15.69 21.37
CA ASP A 371 -2.26 15.66 20.91
C ASP A 371 -2.47 14.74 19.69
N CYS A 372 -1.44 14.57 18.88
CA CYS A 372 -1.49 13.75 17.65
C CYS A 372 -0.97 12.33 17.86
N LEU A 373 -0.18 12.08 18.90
CA LEU A 373 0.51 10.80 19.08
C LEU A 373 -0.45 9.62 19.20
N GLY A 374 -1.60 9.78 19.85
CA GLY A 374 -2.58 8.69 19.99
C GLY A 374 -3.07 8.17 18.63
N MET A 375 -3.38 9.07 17.73
CA MET A 375 -3.87 8.75 16.39
C MET A 375 -2.77 8.12 15.52
N ILE A 376 -1.57 8.74 15.53
CA ILE A 376 -0.39 8.27 14.78
C ILE A 376 0.00 6.87 15.24
N THR A 377 0.02 6.64 16.54
CA THR A 377 0.51 5.41 17.16
C THR A 377 -0.34 4.20 16.76
N ILE A 378 -1.66 4.32 16.87
CA ILE A 378 -2.54 3.20 16.61
C ILE A 378 -2.67 2.97 15.09
N GLY A 379 -2.88 4.03 14.31
CA GLY A 379 -2.96 3.92 12.85
C GLY A 379 -1.66 3.40 12.23
N GLY A 380 -0.52 3.95 12.68
CA GLY A 380 0.79 3.51 12.25
C GLY A 380 1.13 2.09 12.70
N GLY A 381 0.72 1.70 13.91
CA GLY A 381 0.91 0.34 14.41
C GLY A 381 0.18 -0.71 13.56
N VAL A 382 -1.07 -0.43 13.15
CA VAL A 382 -1.83 -1.30 12.25
C VAL A 382 -1.17 -1.39 10.87
N MET A 383 -0.80 -0.25 10.30
CA MET A 383 -0.11 -0.20 9.00
C MET A 383 1.19 -1.00 9.05
N GLN A 384 2.00 -0.81 10.08
CA GLN A 384 3.29 -1.49 10.25
C GLN A 384 3.11 -3.00 10.51
N GLY A 385 2.12 -3.39 11.30
CA GLY A 385 1.81 -4.81 11.55
C GLY A 385 1.41 -5.54 10.26
N LEU A 386 0.55 -4.95 9.45
CA LEU A 386 0.16 -5.48 8.14
C LEU A 386 1.36 -5.53 7.19
N PHE A 387 2.11 -4.44 7.06
CA PHE A 387 3.27 -4.37 6.18
C PHE A 387 4.32 -5.43 6.52
N ASN A 388 4.73 -5.52 7.77
CA ASN A 388 5.72 -6.50 8.20
C ASN A 388 5.24 -7.95 8.01
N SER A 389 3.96 -8.23 8.28
CA SER A 389 3.40 -9.57 8.05
C SER A 389 3.40 -9.93 6.56
N PHE A 390 3.16 -8.96 5.68
CA PHE A 390 3.27 -9.15 4.23
C PHE A 390 4.71 -9.46 3.83
N VAL A 391 5.67 -8.62 4.26
CA VAL A 391 7.10 -8.80 3.95
C VAL A 391 7.61 -10.16 4.47
N ILE A 392 7.30 -10.49 5.72
CA ILE A 392 7.68 -11.78 6.33
C ILE A 392 7.13 -12.93 5.52
N TYR A 393 5.85 -12.89 5.13
CA TYR A 393 5.24 -13.94 4.33
C TYR A 393 5.94 -14.12 2.99
N VAL A 394 6.17 -13.02 2.26
CA VAL A 394 6.80 -13.05 0.94
C VAL A 394 8.23 -13.59 1.03
N LEU A 395 9.04 -13.07 1.96
CA LEU A 395 10.44 -13.49 2.12
C LEU A 395 10.56 -14.94 2.62
N ALA A 396 9.70 -15.37 3.53
CA ALA A 396 9.71 -16.73 4.03
C ALA A 396 9.37 -17.74 2.92
N THR A 397 8.34 -17.46 2.13
CA THR A 397 7.97 -18.33 1.00
C THR A 397 8.99 -18.30 -0.14
N SER A 398 9.71 -17.21 -0.36
CA SER A 398 10.81 -17.06 -1.31
C SER A 398 11.99 -17.99 -0.97
N LYS A 399 12.46 -17.95 0.26
CA LYS A 399 13.59 -18.81 0.73
C LYS A 399 13.30 -20.31 0.59
N MET A 400 12.04 -20.72 0.78
CA MET A 400 11.66 -22.12 0.59
C MET A 400 11.79 -22.59 -0.85
N ILE A 401 11.36 -21.77 -1.80
CA ILE A 401 11.48 -22.10 -3.23
C ILE A 401 12.96 -22.27 -3.61
N THR A 402 13.82 -21.39 -3.12
CA THR A 402 15.27 -21.44 -3.38
C THR A 402 15.92 -22.69 -2.76
N ARG A 403 15.56 -23.04 -1.53
CA ARG A 403 16.08 -24.22 -0.81
C ARG A 403 15.62 -25.53 -1.47
N ASN A 404 14.38 -25.63 -1.90
CA ASN A 404 13.88 -26.80 -2.62
C ASN A 404 14.58 -26.97 -3.99
N ARG A 405 14.85 -25.88 -4.72
CA ARG A 405 15.62 -25.95 -5.97
C ARG A 405 17.07 -26.43 -5.78
N GLN A 406 17.70 -26.10 -4.67
CA GLN A 406 19.04 -26.59 -4.34
C GLN A 406 19.04 -28.08 -3.99
N ASN A 407 18.04 -28.56 -3.25
CA ASN A 407 17.88 -29.97 -2.92
C ASN A 407 17.57 -30.84 -4.15
N PHE A 408 16.82 -30.33 -5.14
CA PHE A 408 16.55 -31.02 -6.41
C PHE A 408 17.75 -31.04 -7.37
N LYS A 409 18.74 -30.17 -7.20
CA LYS A 409 19.96 -30.16 -8.02
C LYS A 409 21.09 -31.01 -7.41
N GLY A 410 20.92 -31.47 -6.18
CA GLY A 410 21.87 -32.33 -5.46
C GLY A 410 21.58 -33.83 -5.57
N HIS A 411 20.52 -34.20 -6.28
CA HIS A 411 20.19 -35.57 -6.69
C HIS A 411 20.16 -35.64 -8.22
#